data_85dd9adc56be5216b8e211237eced562
#
_entry.id   85dd9adc56be5216b8e211237eced562
#
_cell.length_a   1.000
_cell.length_b   1.000
_cell.length_c   1.000
_cell.angle_alpha   90.00
_cell.angle_beta   90.00
_cell.angle_gamma   90.00
#
_symmetry.space_group_name_H-M   'P 1'
#
loop_
_entity.id
_entity.type
_entity.pdbx_description
1 polymer ?
#
loop_
_entity_poly.entity_id
_entity_poly.type
_entity_poly.pdbx_seq_one_letter_code
_entity_poly.pdbx_strand_id
1 'polypeptide(L)'
;MFKITSSAKKSSITFYTEVAEFSGTVKIAQKVMEDVRRVTDGLPKLVSNNSIHKIEDAKNTLIFGTIGQNELIETAAEKLNLEQIRGKRECFTFTVIGTNLVIAGSDKRGTIYGLFHLSKLMGVSPLVDWADIPPAKKVSITITEKDNYVSKEPSVRFRGFFINDEWPAFGNWCNKRFGGFNAKCYEHVFELLLRLKGNYLWPAMW
;
A
#
# COMPACT_ATOMS: atom_id res chain seq x y z
N MET A 1 16.03 1.27 -11.62
CA MET A 1 15.19 2.47 -11.51
C MET A 1 13.77 2.16 -12.01
N PHE A 2 12.77 2.29 -11.15
CA PHE A 2 11.35 2.07 -11.42
C PHE A 2 10.64 3.40 -11.71
N LYS A 3 9.75 3.43 -12.72
CA LYS A 3 9.08 4.67 -13.16
C LYS A 3 7.57 4.52 -13.23
N ILE A 4 6.85 5.50 -12.69
CA ILE A 4 5.42 5.71 -12.89
C ILE A 4 5.26 6.96 -13.74
N THR A 5 4.57 6.87 -14.87
CA THR A 5 4.39 8.01 -15.80
C THR A 5 2.91 8.28 -16.04
N SER A 6 2.58 9.50 -16.42
CA SER A 6 1.21 9.89 -16.78
C SER A 6 0.73 9.17 -18.04
N SER A 7 -0.59 9.03 -18.18
CA SER A 7 -1.26 8.35 -19.31
C SER A 7 -0.90 8.91 -20.68
N ALA A 8 -0.52 10.19 -20.78
CA ALA A 8 -0.12 10.81 -22.04
C ALA A 8 1.11 10.14 -22.70
N LYS A 9 1.90 9.36 -21.97
CA LYS A 9 3.08 8.64 -22.48
C LYS A 9 2.89 7.12 -22.58
N LYS A 10 1.67 6.58 -22.52
CA LYS A 10 1.31 5.16 -22.70
C LYS A 10 2.03 4.12 -21.81
N SER A 11 2.77 4.48 -20.78
CA SER A 11 3.34 3.49 -19.89
C SER A 11 2.41 3.22 -18.71
N SER A 12 1.55 2.21 -18.85
CA SER A 12 0.78 1.69 -17.72
C SER A 12 1.70 0.87 -16.82
N ILE A 13 1.77 1.22 -15.56
CA ILE A 13 2.42 0.40 -14.54
C ILE A 13 1.57 -0.84 -14.24
N THR A 14 2.24 -1.98 -14.10
CA THR A 14 1.61 -3.22 -13.62
C THR A 14 1.89 -3.38 -12.13
N PHE A 15 0.84 -3.65 -11.35
CA PHE A 15 0.93 -4.20 -10.01
C PHE A 15 0.78 -5.72 -10.14
N TYR A 16 1.74 -6.47 -9.63
CA TYR A 16 1.77 -7.91 -9.76
C TYR A 16 1.86 -8.58 -8.40
N THR A 17 1.09 -9.64 -8.23
CA THR A 17 1.22 -10.56 -7.10
C THR A 17 0.81 -11.97 -7.51
N GLU A 18 1.19 -12.97 -6.73
CA GLU A 18 0.73 -14.35 -6.93
C GLU A 18 -0.67 -14.58 -6.39
N VAL A 19 -1.32 -15.65 -6.86
CA VAL A 19 -2.72 -15.99 -6.53
C VAL A 19 -2.91 -16.27 -5.03
N ALA A 20 -1.89 -16.81 -4.37
CA ALA A 20 -1.95 -17.17 -2.95
C ALA A 20 -1.88 -15.97 -2.00
N GLU A 21 -1.65 -14.72 -2.52
CA GLU A 21 -1.55 -13.54 -1.68
C GLU A 21 -2.87 -13.21 -0.97
N PHE A 22 -2.79 -12.64 0.22
CA PHE A 22 -3.97 -12.26 1.01
C PHE A 22 -4.89 -11.28 0.26
N SER A 23 -6.17 -11.56 0.22
CA SER A 23 -7.18 -10.70 -0.44
C SER A 23 -7.17 -9.26 0.10
N GLY A 24 -6.90 -9.08 1.40
CA GLY A 24 -6.77 -7.75 2.01
C GLY A 24 -5.59 -6.95 1.46
N THR A 25 -4.46 -7.60 1.15
CA THR A 25 -3.29 -6.97 0.53
C THR A 25 -3.61 -6.54 -0.90
N VAL A 26 -4.29 -7.41 -1.65
CA VAL A 26 -4.77 -7.11 -3.01
C VAL A 26 -5.74 -5.91 -3.01
N LYS A 27 -6.66 -5.84 -2.06
CA LYS A 27 -7.59 -4.72 -1.89
C LYS A 27 -6.83 -3.39 -1.63
N ILE A 28 -5.79 -3.43 -0.80
CA ILE A 28 -4.96 -2.24 -0.55
C ILE A 28 -4.11 -1.86 -1.77
N ALA A 29 -3.61 -2.82 -2.53
CA ALA A 29 -2.93 -2.52 -3.79
C ALA A 29 -3.84 -1.74 -4.75
N GLN A 30 -5.13 -2.05 -4.83
CA GLN A 30 -6.10 -1.28 -5.61
C GLN A 30 -6.24 0.17 -5.09
N LYS A 31 -6.22 0.40 -3.78
CA LYS A 31 -6.20 1.76 -3.20
C LYS A 31 -4.94 2.54 -3.58
N VAL A 32 -3.79 1.88 -3.57
CA VAL A 32 -2.53 2.51 -4.03
C VAL A 32 -2.54 2.78 -5.55
N MET A 33 -3.21 1.95 -6.34
CA MET A 33 -3.45 2.23 -7.77
C MET A 33 -4.34 3.48 -7.96
N GLU A 34 -5.32 3.72 -7.08
CA GLU A 34 -6.09 4.97 -7.07
C GLU A 34 -5.19 6.17 -6.76
N ASP A 35 -4.27 6.03 -5.80
CA ASP A 35 -3.28 7.07 -5.50
C ASP A 35 -2.37 7.37 -6.70
N VAL A 36 -1.93 6.35 -7.44
CA VAL A 36 -1.20 6.54 -8.70
C VAL A 36 -2.02 7.37 -9.69
N ARG A 37 -3.31 7.07 -9.87
CA ARG A 37 -4.21 7.86 -10.74
C ARG A 37 -4.36 9.30 -10.26
N ARG A 38 -4.53 9.48 -8.94
CA ARG A 38 -4.66 10.82 -8.34
C ARG A 38 -3.42 11.68 -8.60
N VAL A 39 -2.22 11.09 -8.58
CA VAL A 39 -0.96 11.83 -8.71
C VAL A 39 -0.52 12.00 -10.18
N THR A 40 -0.70 10.96 -11.02
CA THR A 40 -0.09 10.94 -12.36
C THR A 40 -1.10 10.87 -13.51
N ASP A 41 -2.39 10.72 -13.25
CA ASP A 41 -3.42 10.35 -14.24
C ASP A 41 -3.12 9.01 -14.97
N GLY A 42 -2.14 8.24 -14.48
CA GLY A 42 -1.79 6.93 -15.03
C GLY A 42 -2.90 5.90 -14.83
N LEU A 43 -2.90 4.86 -15.66
CA LEU A 43 -3.87 3.76 -15.58
C LEU A 43 -3.17 2.47 -15.18
N PRO A 44 -2.86 2.27 -13.89
CA PRO A 44 -2.22 1.04 -13.42
C PRO A 44 -3.13 -0.16 -13.63
N LYS A 45 -2.51 -1.32 -13.88
CA LYS A 45 -3.20 -2.62 -14.00
C LYS A 45 -2.79 -3.52 -12.87
N LEU A 46 -3.73 -4.32 -12.38
CA LEU A 46 -3.45 -5.38 -11.40
C LEU A 46 -3.45 -6.73 -12.13
N VAL A 47 -2.42 -7.51 -11.89
CA VAL A 47 -2.27 -8.88 -12.36
C VAL A 47 -2.04 -9.78 -11.15
N SER A 48 -2.88 -10.79 -10.99
CA SER A 48 -2.74 -11.79 -9.94
C SER A 48 -2.71 -13.18 -10.60
N ASN A 49 -1.52 -13.73 -10.73
CA ASN A 49 -1.29 -15.07 -11.29
C ASN A 49 0.14 -15.53 -10.92
N ASN A 50 0.53 -16.72 -11.37
CA ASN A 50 1.86 -17.28 -11.08
C ASN A 50 2.70 -17.38 -12.38
N SER A 51 2.64 -16.37 -13.27
CA SER A 51 3.33 -16.37 -14.55
C SER A 51 4.75 -15.81 -14.51
N ILE A 52 5.13 -15.07 -13.48
CA ILE A 52 6.47 -14.54 -13.29
C ILE A 52 7.22 -15.46 -12.34
N HIS A 53 8.33 -16.04 -12.79
CA HIS A 53 9.16 -16.96 -11.99
C HIS A 53 10.41 -16.31 -11.42
N LYS A 54 10.86 -15.20 -12.02
CA LYS A 54 12.00 -14.39 -11.53
C LYS A 54 11.64 -12.92 -11.65
N ILE A 55 12.05 -12.11 -10.68
CA ILE A 55 11.78 -10.66 -10.67
C ILE A 55 12.31 -9.99 -11.93
N GLU A 56 13.42 -10.47 -12.47
CA GLU A 56 14.08 -9.93 -13.66
C GLU A 56 13.28 -10.16 -14.96
N ASP A 57 12.37 -11.12 -14.98
CA ASP A 57 11.49 -11.38 -16.13
C ASP A 57 10.42 -10.28 -16.29
N ALA A 58 10.15 -9.55 -15.23
CA ALA A 58 9.25 -8.41 -15.26
C ALA A 58 9.96 -7.11 -15.68
N LYS A 59 9.20 -6.18 -16.26
CA LYS A 59 9.71 -4.86 -16.66
C LYS A 59 8.77 -3.76 -16.16
N ASN A 60 9.33 -2.78 -15.44
CA ASN A 60 8.62 -1.64 -14.87
C ASN A 60 7.36 -2.08 -14.10
N THR A 61 7.49 -3.11 -13.29
CA THR A 61 6.40 -3.75 -12.55
C THR A 61 6.60 -3.49 -11.05
N LEU A 62 5.52 -3.15 -10.34
CA LEU A 62 5.47 -3.22 -8.91
C LEU A 62 5.04 -4.62 -8.51
N ILE A 63 5.94 -5.38 -7.92
CA ILE A 63 5.70 -6.73 -7.41
C ILE A 63 5.49 -6.61 -5.90
N PHE A 64 4.43 -7.21 -5.39
CA PHE A 64 4.20 -7.22 -3.95
C PHE A 64 3.78 -8.60 -3.45
N GLY A 65 4.19 -8.90 -2.22
CA GLY A 65 3.85 -10.18 -1.61
C GLY A 65 4.22 -10.28 -0.14
N THR A 66 3.69 -11.30 0.49
CA THR A 66 3.90 -11.61 1.90
C THR A 66 4.77 -12.87 2.04
N ILE A 67 5.76 -12.83 2.92
CA ILE A 67 6.59 -14.00 3.28
C ILE A 67 5.69 -15.19 3.63
N GLY A 68 5.96 -16.34 3.02
CA GLY A 68 5.18 -17.57 3.20
C GLY A 68 3.87 -17.65 2.40
N GLN A 69 3.50 -16.60 1.65
CA GLN A 69 2.33 -16.59 0.76
C GLN A 69 2.70 -16.38 -0.72
N ASN A 70 3.94 -16.00 -1.00
CA ASN A 70 4.37 -15.60 -2.32
C ASN A 70 5.73 -16.22 -2.63
N GLU A 71 5.75 -17.20 -3.57
CA GLU A 71 6.95 -17.95 -3.91
C GLU A 71 7.98 -17.07 -4.64
N LEU A 72 7.53 -16.17 -5.50
CA LEU A 72 8.40 -15.21 -6.19
C LEU A 72 9.18 -14.33 -5.21
N ILE A 73 8.55 -13.90 -4.12
CA ILE A 73 9.20 -13.15 -3.04
C ILE A 73 10.22 -14.02 -2.33
N GLU A 74 9.90 -15.28 -2.01
CA GLU A 74 10.82 -16.20 -1.34
C GLU A 74 12.05 -16.54 -2.21
N THR A 75 11.88 -16.72 -3.52
CA THR A 75 13.00 -16.99 -4.43
C THR A 75 14.00 -15.83 -4.52
N ALA A 76 13.57 -14.62 -4.18
CA ALA A 76 14.39 -13.41 -4.18
C ALA A 76 14.84 -12.97 -2.77
N ALA A 77 14.77 -13.85 -1.77
CA ALA A 77 14.96 -13.55 -0.37
C ALA A 77 16.23 -12.73 -0.07
N GLU A 78 17.36 -13.12 -0.63
CA GLU A 78 18.65 -12.44 -0.44
C GLU A 78 18.62 -11.01 -1.00
N LYS A 79 18.16 -10.83 -2.25
CA LYS A 79 18.07 -9.51 -2.90
C LYS A 79 17.11 -8.56 -2.19
N LEU A 80 16.09 -9.12 -1.53
CA LEU A 80 15.08 -8.38 -0.79
C LEU A 80 15.42 -8.18 0.69
N ASN A 81 16.53 -8.74 1.17
CA ASN A 81 16.91 -8.72 2.59
C ASN A 81 15.81 -9.29 3.52
N LEU A 82 15.13 -10.35 3.11
CA LEU A 82 13.99 -10.91 3.86
C LEU A 82 14.37 -11.35 5.26
N GLU A 83 15.60 -11.80 5.50
CA GLU A 83 16.08 -12.22 6.82
C GLU A 83 16.03 -11.09 7.86
N GLN A 84 16.09 -9.84 7.41
CA GLN A 84 15.97 -8.69 8.31
C GLN A 84 14.55 -8.49 8.83
N ILE A 85 13.54 -9.04 8.16
CA ILE A 85 12.13 -8.87 8.53
C ILE A 85 11.43 -10.19 8.87
N ARG A 86 12.00 -11.34 8.51
CA ARG A 86 11.42 -12.66 8.76
C ARG A 86 11.16 -12.87 10.26
N GLY A 87 9.95 -13.32 10.61
CA GLY A 87 9.53 -13.54 11.99
C GLY A 87 9.24 -12.28 12.80
N LYS A 88 9.46 -11.09 12.24
CA LYS A 88 9.12 -9.80 12.88
C LYS A 88 7.70 -9.40 12.51
N ARG A 89 7.07 -8.60 13.38
CA ARG A 89 5.70 -8.11 13.17
C ARG A 89 5.69 -6.88 12.30
N GLU A 90 4.80 -6.86 11.30
CA GLU A 90 4.44 -5.65 10.56
C GLU A 90 5.62 -4.93 9.90
N CYS A 91 6.62 -5.71 9.50
CA CYS A 91 7.80 -5.22 8.78
C CYS A 91 7.65 -5.40 7.28
N PHE A 92 8.38 -4.60 6.53
CA PHE A 92 8.45 -4.74 5.08
C PHE A 92 9.82 -4.32 4.54
N THR A 93 10.16 -4.85 3.37
CA THR A 93 11.21 -4.34 2.50
C THR A 93 10.60 -3.65 1.30
N PHE A 94 11.26 -2.61 0.83
CA PHE A 94 10.89 -1.81 -0.33
C PHE A 94 12.15 -1.66 -1.17
N THR A 95 12.26 -2.41 -2.27
CA THR A 95 13.53 -2.62 -2.96
C THR A 95 13.37 -2.49 -4.47
N VAL A 96 14.22 -1.69 -5.09
CA VAL A 96 14.31 -1.58 -6.55
C VAL A 96 15.27 -2.65 -7.07
N ILE A 97 14.79 -3.49 -7.98
CA ILE A 97 15.58 -4.49 -8.69
C ILE A 97 15.46 -4.25 -10.20
N GLY A 98 16.52 -3.76 -10.80
CA GLY A 98 16.51 -3.37 -12.23
C GLY A 98 15.50 -2.24 -12.49
N THR A 99 14.45 -2.54 -13.25
CA THR A 99 13.35 -1.60 -13.52
C THR A 99 12.11 -1.86 -12.67
N ASN A 100 12.16 -2.84 -11.77
CA ASN A 100 11.02 -3.24 -10.96
C ASN A 100 11.12 -2.68 -9.54
N LEU A 101 9.99 -2.46 -8.92
CA LEU A 101 9.88 -2.19 -7.50
C LEU A 101 9.28 -3.41 -6.81
N VAL A 102 9.94 -3.92 -5.79
CA VAL A 102 9.47 -5.08 -5.01
C VAL A 102 9.16 -4.66 -3.59
N ILE A 103 7.97 -5.02 -3.13
CA ILE A 103 7.51 -4.78 -1.76
C ILE A 103 7.21 -6.13 -1.13
N ALA A 104 7.99 -6.52 -0.13
CA ALA A 104 7.80 -7.76 0.60
C ALA A 104 7.48 -7.48 2.07
N GLY A 105 6.40 -8.06 2.58
CA GLY A 105 6.02 -7.95 3.99
C GLY A 105 6.36 -9.19 4.79
N SER A 106 6.74 -9.00 6.05
CA SER A 106 6.93 -10.11 7.02
C SER A 106 5.61 -10.81 7.36
N ASP A 107 4.52 -10.07 7.25
CA ASP A 107 3.14 -10.52 7.43
C ASP A 107 2.21 -9.67 6.56
N LYS A 108 0.92 -9.98 6.55
CA LYS A 108 -0.10 -9.26 5.79
C LYS A 108 -0.07 -7.74 6.00
N ARG A 109 0.09 -7.27 7.25
CA ARG A 109 0.16 -5.84 7.53
C ARG A 109 1.46 -5.22 7.08
N GLY A 110 2.58 -5.93 7.19
CA GLY A 110 3.86 -5.49 6.65
C GLY A 110 3.75 -5.17 5.15
N THR A 111 3.17 -6.07 4.36
CA THR A 111 2.94 -5.84 2.92
C THR A 111 2.04 -4.61 2.68
N ILE A 112 0.95 -4.46 3.43
CA ILE A 112 0.05 -3.30 3.37
C ILE A 112 0.80 -2.00 3.68
N TYR A 113 1.64 -1.99 4.72
CA TYR A 113 2.41 -0.80 5.09
C TYR A 113 3.49 -0.45 4.07
N GLY A 114 4.07 -1.46 3.41
CA GLY A 114 4.97 -1.27 2.29
C GLY A 114 4.28 -0.66 1.07
N LEU A 115 3.06 -1.10 0.75
CA LEU A 115 2.23 -0.52 -0.30
C LEU A 115 1.91 0.95 -0.02
N PHE A 116 1.47 1.31 1.19
CA PHE A 116 1.22 2.70 1.57
C PHE A 116 2.50 3.53 1.73
N HIS A 117 3.67 2.88 1.90
CA HIS A 117 4.95 3.60 1.84
C HIS A 117 5.18 4.20 0.45
N LEU A 118 4.80 3.50 -0.62
CA LEU A 118 4.81 4.06 -1.97
C LEU A 118 3.88 5.27 -2.07
N SER A 119 2.65 5.19 -1.56
CA SER A 119 1.72 6.33 -1.54
C SER A 119 2.35 7.57 -0.88
N LYS A 120 3.03 7.38 0.25
CA LYS A 120 3.76 8.45 0.94
C LYS A 120 4.87 9.05 0.06
N LEU A 121 5.68 8.23 -0.60
CA LEU A 121 6.74 8.70 -1.51
C LEU A 121 6.16 9.45 -2.73
N MET A 122 4.98 9.07 -3.19
CA MET A 122 4.25 9.79 -4.22
C MET A 122 3.73 11.16 -3.75
N GLY A 123 3.71 11.41 -2.44
CA GLY A 123 3.21 12.65 -1.84
C GLY A 123 1.72 12.60 -1.51
N VAL A 124 1.14 11.41 -1.39
CA VAL A 124 -0.25 11.23 -0.96
C VAL A 124 -0.29 11.22 0.57
N SER A 125 -1.02 12.18 1.14
CA SER A 125 -1.24 12.24 2.59
C SER A 125 -2.10 11.06 3.07
N PRO A 126 -1.86 10.51 4.26
CA PRO A 126 -2.82 9.61 4.89
C PRO A 126 -4.22 10.21 5.03
N LEU A 127 -4.30 11.53 5.14
CA LEU A 127 -5.55 12.30 5.29
C LEU A 127 -6.17 12.73 3.95
N VAL A 128 -5.76 12.16 2.82
CA VAL A 128 -6.20 12.56 1.47
C VAL A 128 -7.73 12.57 1.30
N ASP A 129 -8.44 11.68 1.95
CA ASP A 129 -9.91 11.60 1.90
C ASP A 129 -10.59 12.27 3.11
N TRP A 130 -9.83 12.84 4.05
CA TRP A 130 -10.33 13.42 5.30
C TRP A 130 -10.18 14.92 5.41
N ALA A 131 -9.11 15.46 4.83
CA ALA A 131 -8.75 16.87 4.95
C ALA A 131 -8.94 17.65 3.64
N ASP A 132 -9.60 17.05 2.65
CA ASP A 132 -9.85 17.65 1.33
C ASP A 132 -8.57 18.21 0.67
N ILE A 133 -7.43 17.54 0.91
CA ILE A 133 -6.13 17.94 0.36
C ILE A 133 -5.75 17.00 -0.79
N PRO A 134 -6.03 17.38 -2.05
CA PRO A 134 -5.62 16.58 -3.19
C PRO A 134 -4.08 16.55 -3.31
N PRO A 135 -3.50 15.40 -3.67
CA PRO A 135 -2.06 15.33 -3.92
C PRO A 135 -1.67 16.16 -5.16
N ALA A 136 -0.46 16.72 -5.11
CA ALA A 136 0.07 17.46 -6.26
C ALA A 136 0.23 16.53 -7.47
N LYS A 137 -0.20 17.00 -8.66
CA LYS A 137 -0.02 16.27 -9.92
C LYS A 137 1.44 16.23 -10.32
N LYS A 138 1.88 15.07 -10.83
CA LYS A 138 3.24 14.83 -11.32
C LYS A 138 3.21 14.18 -12.69
N VAL A 139 4.05 14.62 -13.59
CA VAL A 139 4.19 14.01 -14.92
C VAL A 139 4.83 12.63 -14.82
N SER A 140 5.72 12.45 -13.87
CA SER A 140 6.34 11.14 -13.57
C SER A 140 6.82 11.07 -12.14
N ILE A 141 6.90 9.85 -11.62
CA ILE A 141 7.52 9.53 -10.35
C ILE A 141 8.62 8.52 -10.64
N THR A 142 9.79 8.74 -10.08
CA THR A 142 10.93 7.86 -10.23
C THR A 142 11.34 7.36 -8.87
N ILE A 143 11.40 6.03 -8.69
CA ILE A 143 11.90 5.36 -7.51
C ILE A 143 13.23 4.72 -7.87
N THR A 144 14.24 4.97 -7.07
CA THR A 144 15.63 4.52 -7.29
C THR A 144 16.11 3.64 -6.15
N GLU A 145 17.29 3.09 -6.28
CA GLU A 145 17.92 2.32 -5.18
C GLU A 145 18.18 3.15 -3.92
N LYS A 146 18.22 4.49 -4.04
CA LYS A 146 18.33 5.39 -2.88
C LYS A 146 17.08 5.39 -2.02
N ASP A 147 15.96 4.98 -2.59
CA ASP A 147 14.66 4.87 -1.91
C ASP A 147 14.46 3.48 -1.28
N ASN A 148 15.43 2.56 -1.46
CA ASN A 148 15.38 1.24 -0.83
C ASN A 148 15.28 1.38 0.68
N TYR A 149 14.38 0.59 1.26
CA TYR A 149 14.08 0.71 2.67
C TYR A 149 13.72 -0.64 3.29
N VAL A 150 14.25 -0.90 4.48
CA VAL A 150 13.84 -2.02 5.34
C VAL A 150 13.24 -1.43 6.60
N SER A 151 11.99 -1.71 6.85
CA SER A 151 11.31 -1.21 8.04
C SER A 151 11.77 -1.93 9.30
N LYS A 152 11.70 -1.22 10.44
CA LYS A 152 11.92 -1.82 11.75
C LYS A 152 10.61 -2.37 12.30
N GLU A 153 10.71 -3.41 13.14
CA GLU A 153 9.57 -3.88 13.91
C GLU A 153 9.06 -2.76 14.83
N PRO A 154 7.75 -2.51 14.87
CA PRO A 154 7.19 -1.52 15.78
C PRO A 154 7.46 -1.86 17.24
N SER A 155 7.99 -0.90 18.00
CA SER A 155 8.28 -1.06 19.43
C SER A 155 7.01 -1.25 20.28
N VAL A 156 5.88 -0.72 19.82
CA VAL A 156 4.56 -0.86 20.47
C VAL A 156 3.69 -1.80 19.66
N ARG A 157 3.14 -2.82 20.32
CA ARG A 157 2.32 -3.85 19.68
C ARG A 157 1.00 -3.31 19.10
N PHE A 158 0.27 -2.50 19.88
CA PHE A 158 -1.01 -1.92 19.45
C PHE A 158 -0.86 -0.43 19.23
N ARG A 159 -1.26 0.03 18.03
CA ARG A 159 -1.18 1.42 17.59
C ARG A 159 -2.46 1.76 16.85
N GLY A 160 -3.13 2.79 17.28
CA GLY A 160 -4.40 3.13 16.68
C GLY A 160 -5.02 4.36 17.30
N PHE A 161 -6.29 4.51 17.06
CA PHE A 161 -7.06 5.62 17.59
C PHE A 161 -8.48 5.19 17.98
N PHE A 162 -9.08 5.98 18.81
CA PHE A 162 -10.49 5.93 19.16
C PHE A 162 -11.29 6.79 18.18
N ILE A 163 -12.40 6.28 17.71
CA ILE A 163 -13.38 7.07 16.95
C ILE A 163 -14.49 7.47 17.91
N ASN A 164 -14.61 8.77 18.14
CA ASN A 164 -15.76 9.31 18.83
C ASN A 164 -16.91 9.57 17.85
N ASP A 165 -18.08 9.10 18.18
CA ASP A 165 -19.30 9.20 17.38
C ASP A 165 -20.13 10.44 17.71
N GLU A 166 -19.52 11.42 18.36
CA GLU A 166 -20.20 12.64 18.81
C GLU A 166 -20.88 13.40 17.66
N TRP A 167 -22.06 13.88 17.98
CA TRP A 167 -22.80 14.84 17.20
C TRP A 167 -22.49 16.26 17.70
N PRO A 168 -22.44 17.26 16.79
CA PRO A 168 -22.81 17.21 15.36
C PRO A 168 -21.68 16.85 14.41
N ALA A 169 -20.44 16.64 14.87
CA ALA A 169 -19.26 16.52 14.02
C ALA A 169 -19.24 15.23 13.20
N PHE A 170 -18.72 14.14 13.77
CA PHE A 170 -18.47 12.90 13.00
C PHE A 170 -19.78 12.21 12.58
N GLY A 171 -20.80 12.23 13.44
CA GLY A 171 -22.10 11.66 13.13
C GLY A 171 -22.76 12.32 11.91
N ASN A 172 -22.79 13.65 11.84
CA ASN A 172 -23.31 14.37 10.67
C ASN A 172 -22.48 14.13 9.41
N TRP A 173 -21.15 14.07 9.52
CA TRP A 173 -20.28 13.78 8.41
C TRP A 173 -20.53 12.36 7.85
N CYS A 174 -20.60 11.35 8.71
CA CYS A 174 -20.92 9.98 8.31
C CYS A 174 -22.29 9.87 7.67
N ASN A 175 -23.30 10.51 8.29
CA ASN A 175 -24.66 10.48 7.78
C ASN A 175 -24.78 11.14 6.40
N LYS A 176 -24.18 12.31 6.23
CA LYS A 176 -24.18 13.04 4.96
C LYS A 176 -23.43 12.31 3.84
N ARG A 177 -22.28 11.67 4.16
CA ARG A 177 -21.40 11.09 3.17
C ARG A 177 -21.71 9.61 2.87
N PHE A 178 -22.17 8.85 3.86
CA PHE A 178 -22.36 7.40 3.76
C PHE A 178 -23.77 6.93 4.16
N GLY A 179 -24.63 7.82 4.64
CA GLY A 179 -25.94 7.46 5.17
C GLY A 179 -25.91 6.90 6.61
N GLY A 180 -24.80 7.11 7.33
CA GLY A 180 -24.62 6.70 8.73
C GLY A 180 -23.33 5.94 8.98
N PHE A 181 -23.17 5.42 10.21
CA PHE A 181 -22.06 4.55 10.62
C PHE A 181 -22.27 3.15 10.06
N ASN A 182 -21.72 2.90 8.90
CA ASN A 182 -21.85 1.63 8.17
C ASN A 182 -20.51 1.14 7.61
N ALA A 183 -20.51 0.00 6.96
CA ALA A 183 -19.30 -0.61 6.40
C ALA A 183 -18.53 0.33 5.45
N LYS A 184 -19.22 1.19 4.67
CA LYS A 184 -18.58 2.15 3.77
C LYS A 184 -17.84 3.23 4.53
N CYS A 185 -18.43 3.76 5.62
CA CYS A 185 -17.78 4.70 6.51
C CYS A 185 -16.53 4.07 7.15
N TYR A 186 -16.66 2.88 7.73
CA TYR A 186 -15.57 2.19 8.39
C TYR A 186 -14.46 1.73 7.43
N GLU A 187 -14.76 1.48 6.16
CA GLU A 187 -13.73 1.22 5.15
C GLU A 187 -12.74 2.40 5.04
N HIS A 188 -13.23 3.65 5.07
CA HIS A 188 -12.38 4.86 5.09
C HIS A 188 -11.60 4.99 6.39
N VAL A 189 -12.21 4.65 7.52
CA VAL A 189 -11.54 4.65 8.83
C VAL A 189 -10.41 3.62 8.86
N PHE A 190 -10.65 2.40 8.38
CA PHE A 190 -9.62 1.36 8.31
C PHE A 190 -8.50 1.73 7.33
N GLU A 191 -8.82 2.34 6.20
CA GLU A 191 -7.82 2.82 5.26
C GLU A 191 -6.90 3.86 5.92
N LEU A 192 -7.47 4.87 6.61
CA LEU A 192 -6.69 5.86 7.36
C LEU A 192 -5.78 5.19 8.39
N LEU A 193 -6.32 4.26 9.18
CA LEU A 193 -5.57 3.52 10.18
C LEU A 193 -4.35 2.81 9.56
N LEU A 194 -4.55 2.10 8.44
CA LEU A 194 -3.49 1.37 7.75
C LEU A 194 -2.47 2.30 7.09
N ARG A 195 -2.90 3.44 6.53
CA ARG A 195 -2.00 4.47 5.98
C ARG A 195 -1.09 5.06 7.06
N LEU A 196 -1.58 5.17 8.29
CA LEU A 196 -0.83 5.60 9.48
C LEU A 196 -0.01 4.47 10.13
N LYS A 197 0.01 3.26 9.54
CA LYS A 197 0.63 2.05 10.11
C LYS A 197 0.06 1.67 11.47
N GLY A 198 -1.22 1.91 11.67
CA GLY A 198 -1.98 1.49 12.82
C GLY A 198 -2.57 0.08 12.63
N ASN A 199 -2.90 -0.56 13.73
CA ASN A 199 -3.44 -1.93 13.76
C ASN A 199 -4.54 -2.12 14.80
N TYR A 200 -4.97 -1.05 15.46
CA TYR A 200 -5.95 -1.06 16.52
C TYR A 200 -6.96 0.08 16.33
N LEU A 201 -8.23 -0.26 16.36
CA LEU A 201 -9.32 0.71 16.30
C LEU A 201 -10.24 0.46 17.48
N TRP A 202 -10.57 1.53 18.18
CA TRP A 202 -11.68 1.58 19.09
C TRP A 202 -12.85 2.29 18.37
N PRO A 203 -13.86 1.54 17.93
CA PRO A 203 -14.94 2.09 17.11
C PRO A 203 -15.90 2.95 17.94
N ALA A 204 -16.72 3.74 17.23
CA ALA A 204 -17.86 4.39 17.79
C ALA A 204 -18.88 3.39 18.39
N MET A 205 -19.66 3.84 19.31
CA MET A 205 -20.63 2.98 20.04
C MET A 205 -21.93 2.72 19.27
N TRP A 206 -22.23 3.50 18.22
CA TRP A 206 -23.46 3.42 17.40
C TRP A 206 -23.29 2.58 16.14
#